data_7f8f65398175004a98bc660902b452e9
#
_entry.id   7f8f65398175004a98bc660902b452e9
#
_cell.length_a   1.000
_cell.length_b   1.000
_cell.length_c   1.000
_cell.angle_alpha   90.00
_cell.angle_beta   90.00
_cell.angle_gamma   90.00
#
_symmetry.space_group_name_H-M   'P 1'
#
loop_
_entity.id
_entity.type
_entity.pdbx_description
1 polymer ?
#
loop_
_entity_poly.entity_id
_entity_poly.type
_entity_poly.pdbx_seq_one_letter_code
_entity_poly.pdbx_strand_id
1 'polypeptide(L)'
;MEYSYENHAKYVKLDPDKVDAEQPDFETQELLPHIAFSPYIRALCEELTGGETNPLVKARKIYDFITTRVHYSYVREYLTITNIPDYMATGLKGDCGIQALLFITLCRCAGIPAKWQSGSYVNPASIGNHDWAMFYIAPYGWLHCDCSFGGSAYRNGAENRWNFYFGNLEPFRMAANSEFQLDFDPPKTYLRADPYDNQRGECEYENRRLTFHDFDEERVIVEMFPID
;
A
#
# COMPACT_ATOMS: atom_id res chain seq x y z
N MET A 1 22.50 -5.31 11.45
CA MET A 1 22.09 -6.12 10.28
C MET A 1 22.23 -5.23 9.06
N GLU A 2 22.75 -5.73 7.96
CA GLU A 2 22.95 -4.97 6.72
C GLU A 2 22.08 -5.62 5.64
N TYR A 3 21.40 -4.78 4.87
CA TYR A 3 20.58 -5.21 3.72
C TYR A 3 21.05 -4.47 2.48
N SER A 4 21.06 -5.16 1.36
CA SER A 4 21.24 -4.56 0.04
C SER A 4 20.02 -4.85 -0.83
N TYR A 5 19.65 -3.91 -1.68
CA TYR A 5 18.64 -4.12 -2.71
C TYR A 5 18.99 -3.35 -3.98
N GLU A 6 18.50 -3.83 -5.08
CA GLU A 6 18.61 -3.20 -6.38
C GLU A 6 17.21 -2.87 -6.89
N ASN A 7 17.00 -1.66 -7.36
CA ASN A 7 15.69 -1.22 -7.83
C ASN A 7 15.79 -0.70 -9.27
N HIS A 8 15.05 -1.34 -10.16
CA HIS A 8 14.90 -0.96 -11.55
C HIS A 8 13.57 -0.21 -11.76
N ALA A 9 13.43 0.96 -11.14
CA ALA A 9 12.25 1.78 -11.28
C ALA A 9 12.05 2.18 -12.74
N LYS A 10 10.96 1.71 -13.34
CA LYS A 10 10.59 2.02 -14.72
C LYS A 10 9.34 2.86 -14.74
N TYR A 11 9.44 4.06 -15.34
CA TYR A 11 8.26 4.89 -15.53
C TYR A 11 7.30 4.28 -16.56
N VAL A 12 6.05 4.10 -16.15
CA VAL A 12 4.96 3.62 -17.00
C VAL A 12 4.01 4.78 -17.29
N LYS A 13 3.89 5.15 -18.57
CA LYS A 13 2.88 6.09 -19.02
C LYS A 13 1.57 5.35 -19.25
N LEU A 14 0.60 5.61 -18.40
CA LEU A 14 -0.72 5.00 -18.48
C LEU A 14 -1.60 5.70 -19.52
N ASP A 15 -2.36 4.90 -20.25
CA ASP A 15 -3.26 5.34 -21.30
C ASP A 15 -4.53 4.44 -21.26
N PRO A 16 -5.68 4.97 -20.86
CA PRO A 16 -6.91 4.17 -20.77
C PRO A 16 -7.32 3.50 -22.10
N ASP A 17 -6.97 4.12 -23.22
CA ASP A 17 -7.34 3.58 -24.54
C ASP A 17 -6.51 2.33 -24.93
N LYS A 18 -5.45 2.02 -24.16
CA LYS A 18 -4.58 0.85 -24.34
C LYS A 18 -4.87 -0.30 -23.39
N VAL A 19 -5.90 -0.17 -22.58
CA VAL A 19 -6.28 -1.22 -21.62
C VAL A 19 -6.96 -2.36 -22.37
N ASP A 20 -6.53 -3.61 -22.09
CA ASP A 20 -7.13 -4.79 -22.69
C ASP A 20 -8.60 -4.96 -22.22
N ALA A 21 -9.45 -5.39 -23.15
CA ALA A 21 -10.86 -5.64 -22.83
C ALA A 21 -11.03 -6.80 -21.83
N GLU A 22 -10.14 -7.78 -21.90
CA GLU A 22 -10.11 -8.92 -20.98
C GLU A 22 -9.09 -8.67 -19.88
N GLN A 23 -9.55 -8.73 -18.62
CA GLN A 23 -8.71 -8.60 -17.44
C GLN A 23 -8.65 -9.92 -16.69
N PRO A 24 -7.52 -10.27 -16.06
CA PRO A 24 -7.40 -11.51 -15.33
C PRO A 24 -8.23 -11.47 -14.03
N ASP A 25 -8.67 -12.65 -13.60
CA ASP A 25 -9.41 -12.84 -12.34
C ASP A 25 -8.54 -13.56 -11.31
N PHE A 26 -7.69 -12.77 -10.64
CA PHE A 26 -6.90 -13.19 -9.48
C PHE A 26 -6.78 -12.01 -8.53
N GLU A 27 -6.49 -12.23 -7.24
CA GLU A 27 -6.31 -11.17 -6.23
C GLU A 27 -7.48 -10.15 -6.20
N THR A 28 -8.72 -10.62 -6.47
CA THR A 28 -9.95 -9.82 -6.44
C THR A 28 -10.87 -10.18 -5.29
N GLN A 29 -10.57 -11.25 -4.55
CA GLN A 29 -11.37 -11.73 -3.42
C GLN A 29 -11.08 -10.97 -2.12
N GLU A 30 -11.99 -11.13 -1.17
CA GLU A 30 -11.77 -10.68 0.20
C GLU A 30 -10.60 -11.42 0.86
N LEU A 31 -9.91 -10.72 1.77
CA LEU A 31 -8.95 -11.29 2.72
C LEU A 31 -9.33 -10.78 4.11
N LEU A 32 -10.19 -11.55 4.79
CA LEU A 32 -10.75 -11.16 6.07
C LEU A 32 -9.69 -11.14 7.20
N PRO A 33 -9.83 -10.25 8.20
CA PRO A 33 -10.96 -9.32 8.39
C PRO A 33 -10.78 -7.95 7.70
N HIS A 34 -9.61 -7.66 7.13
CA HIS A 34 -9.24 -6.30 6.75
C HIS A 34 -9.34 -5.98 5.24
N ILE A 35 -9.48 -6.97 4.36
CA ILE A 35 -9.92 -6.73 2.99
C ILE A 35 -11.33 -7.32 2.88
N ALA A 36 -12.30 -6.56 3.35
CA ALA A 36 -13.69 -6.99 3.50
C ALA A 36 -14.65 -6.07 2.74
N PHE A 37 -15.54 -6.67 1.96
CA PHE A 37 -16.53 -5.94 1.18
C PHE A 37 -17.81 -5.74 1.98
N SER A 38 -17.74 -4.92 3.02
CA SER A 38 -18.92 -4.55 3.81
C SER A 38 -19.99 -3.90 2.93
N PRO A 39 -21.24 -3.81 3.41
CA PRO A 39 -22.27 -3.06 2.69
C PRO A 39 -21.87 -1.61 2.40
N TYR A 40 -21.13 -0.98 3.30
CA TYR A 40 -20.62 0.37 3.10
C TYR A 40 -19.56 0.44 2.01
N ILE A 41 -18.57 -0.45 2.03
CA ILE A 41 -17.54 -0.53 0.99
C ILE A 41 -18.14 -0.82 -0.38
N ARG A 42 -19.12 -1.72 -0.47
CA ARG A 42 -19.82 -1.99 -1.75
C ARG A 42 -20.56 -0.77 -2.27
N ALA A 43 -21.25 -0.03 -1.39
CA ALA A 43 -21.96 1.20 -1.77
C ALA A 43 -20.96 2.29 -2.22
N LEU A 44 -19.86 2.48 -1.50
CA LEU A 44 -18.81 3.41 -1.88
C LEU A 44 -18.14 3.04 -3.20
N CYS A 45 -17.86 1.76 -3.41
CA CYS A 45 -17.29 1.24 -4.65
C CYS A 45 -18.22 1.54 -5.83
N GLU A 46 -19.52 1.27 -5.69
CA GLU A 46 -20.53 1.57 -6.72
C GLU A 46 -20.65 3.09 -6.96
N GLU A 47 -20.64 3.92 -5.91
CA GLU A 47 -20.64 5.38 -6.04
C GLU A 47 -19.46 5.89 -6.86
N LEU A 48 -18.26 5.35 -6.61
CA LEU A 48 -17.04 5.81 -7.26
C LEU A 48 -16.88 5.26 -8.68
N THR A 49 -17.28 4.02 -8.91
CA THR A 49 -16.94 3.27 -10.13
C THR A 49 -18.14 2.80 -10.95
N GLY A 50 -19.35 2.98 -10.43
CA GLY A 50 -20.57 2.55 -11.11
C GLY A 50 -20.73 3.14 -12.50
N GLY A 51 -21.12 2.29 -13.46
CA GLY A 51 -21.24 2.66 -14.87
C GLY A 51 -19.91 2.79 -15.64
N GLU A 52 -18.76 2.74 -14.97
CA GLU A 52 -17.45 2.71 -15.63
C GLU A 52 -17.05 1.27 -15.97
N THR A 53 -16.57 1.03 -17.18
CA THR A 53 -16.13 -0.29 -17.63
C THR A 53 -14.62 -0.44 -17.67
N ASN A 54 -13.89 0.66 -17.87
CA ASN A 54 -12.43 0.64 -17.97
C ASN A 54 -11.79 0.49 -16.58
N PRO A 55 -11.06 -0.60 -16.29
CA PRO A 55 -10.50 -0.85 -14.96
C PRO A 55 -9.45 0.18 -14.55
N LEU A 56 -8.69 0.73 -15.48
CA LEU A 56 -7.71 1.79 -15.17
C LEU A 56 -8.40 3.08 -14.74
N VAL A 57 -9.52 3.43 -15.38
CA VAL A 57 -10.32 4.60 -15.00
C VAL A 57 -11.01 4.38 -13.65
N LYS A 58 -11.52 3.16 -13.36
CA LYS A 58 -12.04 2.80 -12.04
C LYS A 58 -10.97 2.98 -10.96
N ALA A 59 -9.78 2.40 -11.15
CA ALA A 59 -8.67 2.52 -10.20
C ALA A 59 -8.28 4.00 -10.00
N ARG A 60 -8.28 4.81 -11.06
CA ARG A 60 -8.00 6.24 -10.96
C ARG A 60 -9.05 6.98 -10.13
N LYS A 61 -10.32 6.72 -10.31
CA LYS A 61 -11.39 7.32 -9.50
C LYS A 61 -11.25 6.97 -8.01
N ILE A 62 -10.86 5.73 -7.69
CA ILE A 62 -10.56 5.29 -6.32
C ILE A 62 -9.37 6.05 -5.75
N TYR A 63 -8.27 6.15 -6.50
CA TYR A 63 -7.10 6.92 -6.13
C TYR A 63 -7.42 8.41 -5.88
N ASP A 64 -8.16 9.01 -6.79
CA ASP A 64 -8.59 10.42 -6.68
C ASP A 64 -9.42 10.64 -5.41
N PHE A 65 -10.38 9.76 -5.12
CA PHE A 65 -11.16 9.83 -3.89
C PHE A 65 -10.27 9.83 -2.65
N ILE A 66 -9.36 8.87 -2.55
CA ILE A 66 -8.48 8.75 -1.38
C ILE A 66 -7.56 9.97 -1.28
N THR A 67 -6.85 10.30 -2.34
CA THR A 67 -5.83 11.36 -2.30
C THR A 67 -6.39 12.76 -2.12
N THR A 68 -7.65 13.01 -2.53
CA THR A 68 -8.29 14.32 -2.40
C THR A 68 -9.12 14.47 -1.12
N ARG A 69 -9.61 13.37 -0.54
CA ARG A 69 -10.54 13.41 0.61
C ARG A 69 -9.87 13.02 1.93
N VAL A 70 -8.85 12.18 1.88
CA VAL A 70 -8.23 11.65 3.08
C VAL A 70 -7.10 12.55 3.56
N HIS A 71 -7.03 12.75 4.88
CA HIS A 71 -5.94 13.45 5.54
C HIS A 71 -4.98 12.45 6.20
N TYR A 72 -3.67 12.61 5.98
CA TYR A 72 -2.68 11.83 6.70
C TYR A 72 -2.74 12.13 8.19
N SER A 73 -2.81 11.11 9.01
CA SER A 73 -2.97 11.24 10.46
C SER A 73 -2.43 10.00 11.16
N TYR A 74 -2.13 10.15 12.43
CA TYR A 74 -1.88 9.02 13.32
C TYR A 74 -3.08 8.06 13.35
N VAL A 75 -2.76 6.77 13.41
CA VAL A 75 -3.72 5.67 13.56
C VAL A 75 -3.36 4.85 14.79
N ARG A 76 -4.36 4.38 15.51
CA ARG A 76 -4.15 3.41 16.57
C ARG A 76 -3.66 2.09 15.99
N GLU A 77 -3.07 1.24 16.84
CA GLU A 77 -2.61 -0.10 16.44
C GLU A 77 -3.67 -0.84 15.60
N TYR A 78 -3.28 -1.31 14.43
CA TYR A 78 -4.18 -1.93 13.43
C TYR A 78 -4.95 -3.12 14.00
N LEU A 79 -4.30 -3.91 14.88
CA LEU A 79 -4.93 -5.04 15.56
C LEU A 79 -6.15 -4.66 16.42
N THR A 80 -6.29 -3.38 16.76
CA THR A 80 -7.43 -2.84 17.53
C THR A 80 -8.59 -2.36 16.65
N ILE A 81 -8.44 -2.42 15.33
CA ILE A 81 -9.45 -1.99 14.35
C ILE A 81 -10.11 -3.24 13.77
N THR A 82 -11.41 -3.36 13.94
CA THR A 82 -12.15 -4.56 13.48
C THR A 82 -12.21 -4.67 11.95
N ASN A 83 -12.40 -3.55 11.25
CA ASN A 83 -12.42 -3.47 9.80
C ASN A 83 -11.72 -2.17 9.39
N ILE A 84 -10.51 -2.29 8.88
CA ILE A 84 -9.68 -1.14 8.52
C ILE A 84 -10.26 -0.33 7.35
N PRO A 85 -10.73 -0.93 6.25
CA PRO A 85 -11.35 -0.18 5.16
C PRO A 85 -12.58 0.64 5.59
N ASP A 86 -13.48 0.07 6.38
CA ASP A 86 -14.64 0.82 6.89
C ASP A 86 -14.20 1.97 7.82
N TYR A 87 -13.25 1.70 8.72
CA TYR A 87 -12.69 2.72 9.60
C TYR A 87 -12.09 3.87 8.81
N MET A 88 -11.33 3.56 7.76
CA MET A 88 -10.69 4.55 6.91
C MET A 88 -11.71 5.33 6.07
N ALA A 89 -12.64 4.62 5.40
CA ALA A 89 -13.62 5.23 4.50
C ALA A 89 -14.61 6.13 5.23
N THR A 90 -14.94 5.83 6.48
CA THR A 90 -15.83 6.65 7.31
C THR A 90 -15.10 7.80 7.99
N GLY A 91 -13.86 7.57 8.45
CA GLY A 91 -13.07 8.57 9.19
C GLY A 91 -12.35 9.59 8.30
N LEU A 92 -12.03 9.22 7.08
CA LEU A 92 -11.26 9.99 6.09
C LEU A 92 -9.93 10.54 6.65
N LYS A 93 -9.33 9.80 7.60
CA LYS A 93 -8.05 10.11 8.23
C LYS A 93 -7.27 8.82 8.47
N GLY A 94 -5.99 8.83 8.11
CA GLY A 94 -5.16 7.68 8.34
C GLY A 94 -3.74 7.80 7.79
N ASP A 95 -2.92 6.84 8.16
CA ASP A 95 -1.55 6.70 7.70
C ASP A 95 -1.44 6.00 6.33
N CYS A 96 -0.21 5.70 5.92
CA CYS A 96 0.05 5.07 4.62
C CYS A 96 -0.63 3.70 4.50
N GLY A 97 -0.58 2.87 5.54
CA GLY A 97 -1.07 1.51 5.48
C GLY A 97 -2.58 1.44 5.33
N ILE A 98 -3.34 2.18 6.15
CA ILE A 98 -4.80 2.11 6.02
C ILE A 98 -5.32 2.82 4.75
N GLN A 99 -4.57 3.79 4.18
CA GLN A 99 -4.87 4.34 2.87
C GLN A 99 -4.64 3.30 1.76
N ALA A 100 -3.53 2.55 1.83
CA ALA A 100 -3.23 1.47 0.90
C ALA A 100 -4.30 0.36 0.97
N LEU A 101 -4.70 -0.05 2.18
CA LEU A 101 -5.75 -1.06 2.38
C LEU A 101 -7.11 -0.64 1.83
N LEU A 102 -7.50 0.63 1.98
CA LEU A 102 -8.73 1.13 1.39
C LEU A 102 -8.68 1.08 -0.14
N PHE A 103 -7.54 1.49 -0.74
CA PHE A 103 -7.34 1.41 -2.19
C PHE A 103 -7.44 -0.04 -2.69
N ILE A 104 -6.73 -0.97 -2.04
CA ILE A 104 -6.76 -2.40 -2.37
C ILE A 104 -8.17 -2.96 -2.28
N THR A 105 -8.87 -2.66 -1.20
CA THR A 105 -10.22 -3.18 -0.96
C THR A 105 -11.22 -2.67 -2.00
N LEU A 106 -11.17 -1.39 -2.34
CA LEU A 106 -12.04 -0.81 -3.37
C LEU A 106 -11.68 -1.32 -4.77
N CYS A 107 -10.39 -1.49 -5.09
CA CYS A 107 -9.97 -2.10 -6.35
C CYS A 107 -10.48 -3.54 -6.47
N ARG A 108 -10.26 -4.39 -5.46
CA ARG A 108 -10.76 -5.77 -5.45
C ARG A 108 -12.29 -5.82 -5.56
N CYS A 109 -12.99 -4.95 -4.83
CA CYS A 109 -14.46 -4.84 -4.92
C CYS A 109 -14.95 -4.43 -6.32
N ALA A 110 -14.16 -3.63 -7.04
CA ALA A 110 -14.42 -3.23 -8.42
C ALA A 110 -13.97 -4.26 -9.47
N GLY A 111 -13.46 -5.43 -9.05
CA GLY A 111 -12.95 -6.49 -9.92
C GLY A 111 -11.53 -6.22 -10.47
N ILE A 112 -10.74 -5.38 -9.81
CA ILE A 112 -9.37 -5.07 -10.19
C ILE A 112 -8.42 -5.80 -9.24
N PRO A 113 -7.52 -6.67 -9.75
CA PRO A 113 -6.54 -7.33 -8.90
C PRO A 113 -5.68 -6.31 -8.16
N ALA A 114 -5.58 -6.44 -6.86
CA ALA A 114 -4.79 -5.52 -6.05
C ALA A 114 -4.21 -6.21 -4.81
N LYS A 115 -3.01 -5.82 -4.41
CA LYS A 115 -2.31 -6.37 -3.26
C LYS A 115 -1.47 -5.34 -2.52
N TRP A 116 -1.05 -5.74 -1.35
CA TRP A 116 -0.21 -4.99 -0.44
C TRP A 116 1.27 -5.05 -0.82
N GLN A 117 2.00 -3.98 -0.52
CA GLN A 117 3.43 -4.00 -0.42
C GLN A 117 3.89 -3.03 0.68
N SER A 118 4.86 -3.45 1.47
CA SER A 118 5.41 -2.67 2.58
C SER A 118 6.92 -2.84 2.69
N GLY A 119 7.56 -1.92 3.40
CA GLY A 119 9.00 -1.97 3.63
C GLY A 119 9.59 -0.65 4.10
N SER A 120 10.82 -0.39 3.70
CA SER A 120 11.53 0.83 4.05
C SER A 120 11.54 1.83 2.88
N TYR A 121 11.21 3.08 3.21
CA TYR A 121 11.52 4.22 2.38
C TYR A 121 12.93 4.67 2.69
N VAL A 122 13.85 4.60 1.74
CA VAL A 122 15.30 4.80 1.94
C VAL A 122 15.83 5.98 1.15
N ASN A 123 15.11 7.09 1.17
CA ASN A 123 15.58 8.33 0.60
C ASN A 123 16.66 8.95 1.49
N PRO A 124 17.79 9.43 0.94
CA PRO A 124 18.87 10.06 1.73
C PRO A 124 18.42 11.20 2.64
N ALA A 125 17.35 11.90 2.28
CA ALA A 125 16.80 12.99 3.09
C ALA A 125 15.84 12.49 4.20
N SER A 126 15.34 11.25 4.11
CA SER A 126 14.37 10.72 5.07
C SER A 126 14.29 9.21 4.95
N ILE A 127 14.58 8.51 6.04
CA ILE A 127 14.46 7.05 6.11
C ILE A 127 13.31 6.72 7.05
N GLY A 128 12.45 5.78 6.66
CA GLY A 128 11.33 5.34 7.50
C GLY A 128 10.63 4.10 6.96
N ASN A 129 9.66 3.62 7.71
CA ASN A 129 8.75 2.57 7.23
C ASN A 129 7.69 3.18 6.32
N HIS A 130 7.23 2.41 5.35
CA HIS A 130 6.19 2.86 4.45
C HIS A 130 5.42 1.72 3.81
N ASP A 131 4.14 2.00 3.52
CA ASP A 131 3.21 1.07 2.88
C ASP A 131 2.64 1.69 1.62
N TRP A 132 2.42 0.86 0.63
CA TRP A 132 1.78 1.23 -0.64
C TRP A 132 1.01 0.05 -1.21
N ALA A 133 0.23 0.31 -2.23
CA ALA A 133 -0.53 -0.71 -2.94
C ALA A 133 0.11 -1.06 -4.27
N MET A 134 -0.22 -2.26 -4.75
CA MET A 134 -0.07 -2.67 -6.14
C MET A 134 -1.44 -3.01 -6.71
N PHE A 135 -1.65 -2.74 -7.99
CA PHE A 135 -2.83 -3.14 -8.73
C PHE A 135 -2.45 -3.60 -10.14
N TYR A 136 -3.23 -4.51 -10.69
CA TYR A 136 -2.91 -5.10 -11.99
C TYR A 136 -3.88 -4.62 -13.07
N ILE A 137 -3.33 -4.17 -14.19
CA ILE A 137 -4.10 -3.80 -15.39
C ILE A 137 -3.40 -4.39 -16.62
N ALA A 138 -4.07 -5.26 -17.37
CA ALA A 138 -3.57 -5.71 -18.66
C ALA A 138 -3.68 -4.59 -19.71
N PRO A 139 -2.68 -4.36 -20.56
CA PRO A 139 -1.45 -5.15 -20.74
C PRO A 139 -0.27 -4.65 -19.86
N TYR A 140 -0.47 -3.67 -18.97
CA TYR A 140 0.61 -3.04 -18.21
C TYR A 140 1.25 -3.96 -17.15
N GLY A 141 0.50 -4.94 -16.66
CA GLY A 141 0.93 -5.78 -15.55
C GLY A 141 0.71 -5.13 -14.18
N TRP A 142 1.54 -5.51 -13.21
CA TRP A 142 1.51 -4.91 -11.88
C TRP A 142 2.00 -3.47 -11.89
N LEU A 143 1.16 -2.57 -11.42
CA LEU A 143 1.39 -1.15 -11.26
C LEU A 143 1.43 -0.81 -9.77
N HIS A 144 2.13 0.25 -9.40
CA HIS A 144 2.20 0.72 -8.03
C HIS A 144 1.23 1.88 -7.77
N CYS A 145 0.78 2.00 -6.52
CA CYS A 145 -0.06 3.12 -6.09
C CYS A 145 0.31 3.55 -4.67
N ASP A 146 0.69 4.81 -4.51
CA ASP A 146 0.94 5.39 -3.21
C ASP A 146 -0.04 6.53 -2.92
N CYS A 147 -1.13 6.20 -2.22
CA CYS A 147 -2.18 7.16 -1.90
C CYS A 147 -1.69 8.24 -0.93
N SER A 148 -0.79 7.92 -0.01
CA SER A 148 -0.34 8.88 1.01
C SER A 148 0.59 9.94 0.44
N PHE A 149 1.59 9.54 -0.36
CA PHE A 149 2.46 10.48 -1.08
C PHE A 149 1.70 11.22 -2.18
N GLY A 150 0.78 10.54 -2.87
CA GLY A 150 -0.13 11.16 -3.83
C GLY A 150 -1.00 12.23 -3.17
N GLY A 151 -1.61 11.92 -2.04
CA GLY A 151 -2.41 12.88 -1.29
C GLY A 151 -1.61 14.07 -0.76
N SER A 152 -0.36 13.84 -0.34
CA SER A 152 0.56 14.92 0.00
C SER A 152 0.87 15.80 -1.21
N ALA A 153 1.16 15.18 -2.37
CA ALA A 153 1.43 15.90 -3.61
C ALA A 153 0.22 16.75 -4.05
N TYR A 154 -1.00 16.19 -3.99
CA TYR A 154 -2.23 16.89 -4.30
C TYR A 154 -2.42 18.14 -3.43
N ARG A 155 -2.30 18.01 -2.11
CA ARG A 155 -2.46 19.13 -1.16
C ARG A 155 -1.42 20.22 -1.34
N ASN A 156 -0.24 19.89 -1.85
CA ASN A 156 0.84 20.85 -2.13
C ASN A 156 0.77 21.42 -3.56
N GLY A 157 -0.26 21.12 -4.34
CA GLY A 157 -0.40 21.60 -5.72
C GLY A 157 0.61 21.00 -6.70
N ALA A 158 1.28 19.91 -6.35
CA ALA A 158 2.29 19.22 -7.17
C ALA A 158 1.62 18.19 -8.09
N GLU A 159 0.86 18.64 -9.09
CA GLU A 159 0.03 17.80 -9.95
C GLU A 159 0.79 16.68 -10.65
N ASN A 160 1.98 16.98 -11.20
CA ASN A 160 2.80 15.96 -11.87
C ASN A 160 3.20 14.83 -10.89
N ARG A 161 3.51 15.18 -9.66
CA ARG A 161 3.88 14.22 -8.62
C ARG A 161 2.66 13.43 -8.12
N TRP A 162 1.50 14.08 -8.01
CA TRP A 162 0.24 13.40 -7.72
C TRP A 162 -0.09 12.36 -8.78
N ASN A 163 0.01 12.71 -10.06
CA ASN A 163 -0.22 11.78 -11.17
C ASN A 163 0.84 10.66 -11.24
N PHE A 164 2.08 10.95 -10.85
CA PHE A 164 3.17 9.95 -10.82
C PHE A 164 2.87 8.80 -9.85
N TYR A 165 2.36 9.07 -8.64
CA TYR A 165 2.08 8.05 -7.65
C TYR A 165 0.85 7.16 -7.97
N PHE A 166 0.21 7.39 -9.09
CA PHE A 166 -0.73 6.47 -9.70
C PHE A 166 -0.06 5.72 -10.86
N GLY A 167 0.35 4.52 -10.61
CA GLY A 167 1.03 3.64 -11.55
C GLY A 167 2.54 3.52 -11.34
N ASN A 168 3.18 4.45 -10.61
CA ASN A 168 4.63 4.54 -10.50
C ASN A 168 5.10 4.77 -9.06
N LEU A 169 6.36 4.38 -8.79
CA LEU A 169 7.10 4.73 -7.58
C LEU A 169 8.52 5.17 -7.94
N GLU A 170 9.08 6.03 -7.11
CA GLU A 170 10.51 6.35 -7.14
C GLU A 170 11.36 5.18 -6.61
N PRO A 171 12.66 5.11 -6.91
CA PRO A 171 13.50 3.95 -6.62
C PRO A 171 13.86 3.75 -5.13
N PHE A 172 13.40 4.63 -4.24
CA PHE A 172 13.73 4.58 -2.81
C PHE A 172 12.82 3.62 -2.00
N ARG A 173 12.26 2.61 -2.64
CA ARG A 173 11.35 1.63 -2.04
C ARG A 173 12.04 0.29 -1.87
N MET A 174 12.57 0.03 -0.69
CA MET A 174 13.07 -1.29 -0.31
C MET A 174 11.90 -2.13 0.21
N ALA A 175 11.26 -2.90 -0.68
CA ALA A 175 10.15 -3.77 -0.29
C ALA A 175 10.64 -4.91 0.61
N ALA A 176 10.04 -5.05 1.77
CA ALA A 176 10.28 -6.14 2.71
C ALA A 176 9.23 -7.24 2.56
N ASN A 177 8.00 -6.88 2.17
CA ASN A 177 6.87 -7.77 2.10
C ASN A 177 5.89 -7.34 1.01
N SER A 178 5.24 -8.30 0.35
CA SER A 178 4.22 -8.06 -0.68
C SER A 178 2.86 -8.67 -0.35
N GLU A 179 2.64 -9.02 0.91
CA GLU A 179 1.40 -9.60 1.41
C GLU A 179 0.99 -8.95 2.73
N PHE A 180 -0.30 -8.78 2.92
CA PHE A 180 -0.87 -8.27 4.17
C PHE A 180 -1.15 -9.42 5.14
N GLN A 181 -0.82 -9.25 6.42
CA GLN A 181 -1.03 -10.24 7.49
C GLN A 181 -0.27 -11.57 7.30
N LEU A 182 0.79 -11.60 6.52
CA LEU A 182 1.60 -12.81 6.33
C LEU A 182 2.45 -13.09 7.57
N ASP A 183 2.53 -14.37 7.95
CA ASP A 183 3.45 -14.81 8.99
C ASP A 183 4.91 -14.75 8.49
N PHE A 184 5.85 -14.61 9.43
CA PHE A 184 7.27 -14.68 9.10
C PHE A 184 7.70 -16.11 8.77
N ASP A 185 8.75 -16.22 7.96
CA ASP A 185 9.50 -17.46 7.74
C ASP A 185 10.97 -17.22 8.16
N PRO A 186 11.46 -17.89 9.23
CA PRO A 186 10.73 -18.77 10.14
C PRO A 186 9.67 -18.04 10.98
N PRO A 187 8.60 -18.76 11.38
CA PRO A 187 7.53 -18.18 12.19
C PRO A 187 8.04 -17.81 13.59
N LYS A 188 7.46 -16.78 14.18
CA LYS A 188 7.75 -16.40 15.57
C LYS A 188 7.07 -17.35 16.56
N THR A 189 7.73 -17.52 17.72
CA THR A 189 7.19 -18.30 18.84
C THR A 189 6.22 -17.48 19.68
N TYR A 190 6.52 -16.19 19.86
CA TYR A 190 5.73 -15.29 20.70
C TYR A 190 4.87 -14.34 19.87
N LEU A 191 3.88 -13.73 20.53
CA LEU A 191 2.99 -12.75 19.91
C LEU A 191 3.80 -11.65 19.22
N ARG A 192 3.45 -11.41 17.98
CA ARG A 192 4.07 -10.38 17.15
C ARG A 192 3.72 -8.99 17.65
N ALA A 193 4.68 -8.08 17.56
CA ALA A 193 4.46 -6.66 17.87
C ALA A 193 3.63 -5.98 16.76
N ASP A 194 3.85 -6.39 15.53
CA ASP A 194 3.12 -5.91 14.37
C ASP A 194 2.72 -7.09 13.47
N PRO A 195 1.49 -7.59 13.61
CA PRO A 195 1.04 -8.76 12.86
C PRO A 195 0.48 -8.43 11.47
N TYR A 196 0.45 -7.18 11.05
CA TYR A 196 -0.30 -6.76 9.87
C TYR A 196 0.56 -6.24 8.73
N ASP A 197 1.35 -5.20 8.94
CA ASP A 197 1.97 -4.48 7.83
C ASP A 197 3.36 -5.01 7.44
N ASN A 198 4.07 -5.69 8.34
CA ASN A 198 5.34 -6.35 8.03
C ASN A 198 6.39 -5.43 7.35
N GLN A 199 6.44 -4.17 7.73
CA GLN A 199 7.38 -3.19 7.17
C GLN A 199 8.83 -3.51 7.51
N ARG A 200 9.06 -4.30 8.54
CA ARG A 200 10.37 -4.68 9.08
C ARG A 200 10.32 -6.04 9.75
N GLY A 201 11.49 -6.63 9.98
CA GLY A 201 11.60 -7.84 10.77
C GLY A 201 11.30 -7.61 12.25
N GLU A 202 10.95 -8.68 12.94
CA GLU A 202 10.79 -8.68 14.40
C GLU A 202 11.78 -9.63 15.04
N CYS A 203 12.25 -9.29 16.24
CA CYS A 203 13.17 -10.10 17.01
C CYS A 203 12.46 -10.71 18.24
N GLU A 204 13.00 -11.84 18.72
CA GLU A 204 12.59 -12.44 19.99
C GLU A 204 13.79 -13.12 20.67
N TYR A 205 13.74 -13.25 21.97
CA TYR A 205 14.64 -14.11 22.73
C TYR A 205 14.09 -15.54 22.75
N GLU A 206 14.95 -16.50 23.11
CA GLU A 206 14.51 -17.89 23.28
C GLU A 206 13.39 -18.08 24.30
N ASN A 207 13.29 -17.20 25.29
CA ASN A 207 12.39 -17.31 26.42
C ASN A 207 11.34 -16.18 26.53
N ARG A 208 11.35 -15.18 25.62
CA ARG A 208 10.37 -14.08 25.62
C ARG A 208 10.32 -13.32 24.30
N ARG A 209 9.19 -12.67 24.05
CA ARG A 209 9.09 -11.70 22.95
C ARG A 209 9.93 -10.45 23.24
N LEU A 210 10.28 -9.73 22.18
CA LEU A 210 10.69 -8.33 22.22
C LEU A 210 9.55 -7.45 21.71
N THR A 211 9.39 -6.30 22.33
CA THR A 211 8.48 -5.23 21.90
C THR A 211 9.30 -4.01 21.47
N PHE A 212 8.68 -3.06 20.82
CA PHE A 212 9.35 -1.82 20.41
C PHE A 212 9.90 -0.98 21.57
N HIS A 213 9.53 -1.30 22.81
CA HIS A 213 10.07 -0.68 24.02
C HIS A 213 11.31 -1.40 24.57
N ASP A 214 11.65 -2.57 24.04
CA ASP A 214 12.77 -3.38 24.52
C ASP A 214 14.09 -3.07 23.78
N PHE A 215 14.05 -2.30 22.69
CA PHE A 215 15.24 -1.98 21.88
C PHE A 215 15.09 -0.63 21.17
N ASP A 216 16.22 -0.04 20.81
CA ASP A 216 16.30 1.10 19.94
C ASP A 216 16.70 0.64 18.52
N GLU A 217 16.19 1.33 17.52
CA GLU A 217 16.49 1.07 16.11
C GLU A 217 16.95 2.35 15.43
N GLU A 218 18.12 2.30 14.81
CA GLU A 218 18.62 3.33 13.92
C GLU A 218 18.86 2.73 12.53
N ARG A 219 18.46 3.45 11.50
CA ARG A 219 18.69 3.07 10.11
C ARG A 219 19.56 4.08 9.42
N VAL A 220 20.61 3.61 8.77
CA VAL A 220 21.54 4.44 8.02
C VAL A 220 21.71 3.89 6.61
N ILE A 221 21.84 4.76 5.63
CA ILE A 221 22.27 4.38 4.28
C ILE A 221 23.79 4.29 4.32
N VAL A 222 24.32 3.08 4.13
CA VAL A 222 25.76 2.86 4.10
C VAL A 222 26.34 3.32 2.77
N GLU A 223 25.68 2.96 1.68
CA GLU A 223 26.10 3.29 0.32
C GLU A 223 24.89 3.35 -0.62
N MET A 224 24.95 4.23 -1.61
CA MET A 224 23.95 4.35 -2.67
C MET A 224 24.64 4.79 -3.96
N PHE A 225 24.39 4.08 -5.03
CA PHE A 225 24.92 4.42 -6.35
C PHE A 225 23.91 4.08 -7.44
N PRO A 226 23.92 4.83 -8.56
CA PRO A 226 23.12 4.46 -9.72
C PRO A 226 23.65 3.18 -10.33
N ILE A 227 22.73 2.41 -10.91
CA ILE A 227 23.05 1.26 -11.77
C ILE A 227 22.84 1.68 -13.22
N ASP A 228 23.78 1.28 -14.08
CA ASP A 228 23.76 1.61 -15.53
C ASP A 228 22.69 0.79 -16.30
#